data_1f7da5ad8737cb35305b4b613af87d26
#
_entry.id   1f7da5ad8737cb35305b4b613af87d26
#
_cell.length_a   1.000
_cell.length_b   1.000
_cell.length_c   1.000
_cell.angle_alpha   90.00
_cell.angle_beta   90.00
_cell.angle_gamma   90.00
#
_symmetry.space_group_name_H-M   'P 1'
#
loop_
_entity.id
_entity.type
_entity.pdbx_description
1 polymer ?
#
loop_
_entity_poly.entity_id
_entity_poly.type
_entity_poly.pdbx_seq_one_letter_code
_entity_poly.pdbx_strand_id
1 'polypeptide(L)'
;MQKSTEQAGEWQEIWERRGALDSFIDWGRTTYNHFFRRVLRRYLNTDSTVLELGCGRASLTLSLAPEITSLVGVDISDVAVQQASEFAREHHILNATFAIDDCTKLALTEKFDFVWSQGLLEHFEDPIVVAREHYRMLKPGGTALLSVPYRYSYHTLWYLLTRPKMLRRFWPWTEQRFFNGRQLLAVGKEVTPYARVFFLHPLPLGIIFLELRRPVTE
;
A
#
# COMPACT_ATOMS: atom_id res chain seq x y z
N MET A 1 15.82 13.92 6.10
CA MET A 1 16.12 14.19 4.69
C MET A 1 17.04 13.12 4.08
N GLN A 2 18.15 12.72 4.71
CA GLN A 2 19.09 11.77 4.12
C GLN A 2 18.50 10.33 3.95
N LYS A 3 17.72 9.82 4.92
CA LYS A 3 17.08 8.49 4.87
C LYS A 3 15.98 8.35 3.79
N SER A 4 15.21 9.39 3.52
CA SER A 4 14.19 9.34 2.46
C SER A 4 14.81 9.27 1.07
N THR A 5 15.97 9.89 0.86
CA THR A 5 16.70 9.85 -0.42
C THR A 5 17.35 8.48 -0.66
N GLU A 6 17.88 7.83 0.39
CA GLU A 6 18.42 6.46 0.31
C GLU A 6 17.31 5.44 0.02
N GLN A 7 16.15 5.56 0.69
CA GLN A 7 15.00 4.71 0.42
C GLN A 7 14.46 4.91 -1.01
N ALA A 8 14.40 6.15 -1.50
CA ALA A 8 13.99 6.42 -2.88
C ALA A 8 14.88 5.68 -3.89
N GLY A 9 16.22 5.70 -3.70
CA GLY A 9 17.17 4.98 -4.56
C GLY A 9 16.98 3.46 -4.54
N GLU A 10 16.74 2.85 -3.35
CA GLU A 10 16.47 1.41 -3.24
C GLU A 10 15.20 1.01 -3.98
N TRP A 11 14.12 1.79 -3.82
CA TRP A 11 12.86 1.53 -4.53
C TRP A 11 12.98 1.73 -6.04
N GLN A 12 13.75 2.74 -6.47
CA GLN A 12 14.05 2.96 -7.88
C GLN A 12 14.68 1.73 -8.52
N GLU A 13 15.75 1.17 -7.90
CA GLU A 13 16.40 -0.04 -8.39
C GLU A 13 15.45 -1.25 -8.47
N ILE A 14 14.52 -1.37 -7.51
CA ILE A 14 13.54 -2.46 -7.49
C ILE A 14 12.58 -2.35 -8.67
N TRP A 15 12.12 -1.14 -8.99
CA TRP A 15 11.20 -0.91 -10.09
C TRP A 15 11.87 -0.98 -11.47
N GLU A 16 13.16 -0.70 -11.57
CA GLU A 16 13.95 -0.82 -12.79
C GLU A 16 14.33 -2.27 -13.13
N ARG A 17 14.48 -3.15 -12.11
CA ARG A 17 14.85 -4.55 -12.34
C ARG A 17 13.68 -5.33 -12.94
N ARG A 18 13.75 -5.58 -14.26
CA ARG A 18 12.92 -6.57 -14.95
C ARG A 18 13.66 -7.90 -15.00
N GLY A 19 13.11 -8.96 -14.41
CA GLY A 19 13.71 -10.29 -14.38
C GLY A 19 12.79 -11.36 -14.97
N ALA A 20 13.36 -12.51 -15.34
CA ALA A 20 12.62 -13.67 -15.88
C ALA A 20 11.56 -14.23 -14.89
N LEU A 21 11.63 -13.85 -13.61
CA LEU A 21 10.67 -14.22 -12.56
C LEU A 21 9.45 -13.30 -12.48
N ASP A 22 9.43 -12.18 -13.22
CA ASP A 22 8.33 -11.21 -13.14
C ASP A 22 6.97 -11.81 -13.53
N SER A 23 6.95 -12.70 -14.51
CA SER A 23 5.71 -13.39 -14.91
C SER A 23 5.12 -14.26 -13.80
N PHE A 24 5.96 -14.91 -12.98
CA PHE A 24 5.51 -15.72 -11.86
C PHE A 24 5.06 -14.85 -10.67
N ILE A 25 5.78 -13.75 -10.43
CA ILE A 25 5.41 -12.75 -9.43
C ILE A 25 4.10 -12.06 -9.80
N ASP A 26 3.91 -11.72 -11.06
CA ASP A 26 2.68 -11.11 -11.58
C ASP A 26 1.50 -12.07 -11.53
N TRP A 27 1.71 -13.37 -11.79
CA TRP A 27 0.67 -14.38 -11.57
C TRP A 27 0.26 -14.49 -10.10
N GLY A 28 1.24 -14.53 -9.18
CA GLY A 28 0.98 -14.51 -7.74
C GLY A 28 0.24 -13.22 -7.33
N ARG A 29 0.66 -12.06 -7.82
CA ARG A 29 -0.01 -10.77 -7.62
C ARG A 29 -1.46 -10.78 -8.11
N THR A 30 -1.74 -11.36 -9.27
CA THR A 30 -3.09 -11.44 -9.81
C THR A 30 -4.02 -12.19 -8.86
N THR A 31 -3.56 -13.31 -8.30
CA THR A 31 -4.32 -14.07 -7.29
C THR A 31 -4.56 -13.26 -6.02
N TYR A 32 -3.52 -12.60 -5.50
CA TYR A 32 -3.63 -11.70 -4.35
C TYR A 32 -4.57 -10.53 -4.62
N ASN A 33 -4.45 -9.90 -5.76
CA ASN A 33 -5.28 -8.77 -6.16
C ASN A 33 -6.77 -9.12 -6.17
N HIS A 34 -7.14 -10.35 -6.52
CA HIS A 34 -8.54 -10.79 -6.44
C HIS A 34 -9.11 -10.68 -5.02
N PHE A 35 -8.36 -11.14 -4.01
CA PHE A 35 -8.79 -11.07 -2.61
C PHE A 35 -8.80 -9.64 -2.08
N PHE A 36 -7.78 -8.85 -2.40
CA PHE A 36 -7.71 -7.43 -2.04
C PHE A 36 -8.88 -6.65 -2.64
N ARG A 37 -9.17 -6.85 -3.92
CA ARG A 37 -10.30 -6.23 -4.62
C ARG A 37 -11.62 -6.47 -3.91
N ARG A 38 -11.85 -7.71 -3.44
CA ARG A 38 -13.05 -8.04 -2.66
C ARG A 38 -13.10 -7.31 -1.31
N VAL A 39 -11.96 -7.06 -0.69
CA VAL A 39 -11.89 -6.27 0.56
C VAL A 39 -12.16 -4.81 0.25
N LEU A 40 -11.45 -4.22 -0.73
CA LEU A 40 -11.57 -2.80 -1.07
C LEU A 40 -12.99 -2.42 -1.48
N ARG A 41 -13.67 -3.24 -2.27
CA ARG A 41 -15.07 -3.03 -2.68
C ARG A 41 -16.08 -2.91 -1.53
N ARG A 42 -15.72 -3.31 -0.31
CA ARG A 42 -16.58 -3.11 0.88
C ARG A 42 -16.57 -1.66 1.37
N TYR A 43 -15.60 -0.88 0.93
CA TYR A 43 -15.38 0.51 1.33
C TYR A 43 -15.62 1.49 0.19
N LEU A 44 -15.73 1.01 -1.04
CA LEU A 44 -15.83 1.81 -2.25
C LEU A 44 -17.24 1.79 -2.83
N ASN A 45 -17.62 2.92 -3.42
CA ASN A 45 -18.79 3.10 -4.25
C ASN A 45 -18.46 4.07 -5.40
N THR A 46 -19.41 4.33 -6.28
CA THR A 46 -19.25 5.19 -7.46
C THR A 46 -18.86 6.62 -7.14
N ASP A 47 -19.18 7.12 -5.94
CA ASP A 47 -18.89 8.49 -5.52
C ASP A 47 -17.55 8.62 -4.77
N SER A 48 -16.87 7.49 -4.51
CA SER A 48 -15.65 7.44 -3.73
C SER A 48 -14.48 8.14 -4.45
N THR A 49 -13.82 9.04 -3.75
CA THR A 49 -12.48 9.54 -4.09
C THR A 49 -11.44 8.75 -3.31
N VAL A 50 -10.42 8.24 -4.00
CA VAL A 50 -9.46 7.28 -3.45
C VAL A 50 -8.04 7.82 -3.54
N LEU A 51 -7.27 7.68 -2.45
CA LEU A 51 -5.83 7.91 -2.42
C LEU A 51 -5.09 6.61 -2.10
N GLU A 52 -4.10 6.26 -2.91
CA GLU A 52 -3.17 5.15 -2.65
C GLU A 52 -1.78 5.68 -2.33
N LEU A 53 -1.25 5.33 -1.15
CA LEU A 53 0.11 5.70 -0.72
C LEU A 53 1.08 4.54 -0.97
N GLY A 54 2.24 4.85 -1.56
CA GLY A 54 3.17 3.83 -2.05
C GLY A 54 2.55 3.01 -3.16
N CYS A 55 1.99 3.69 -4.16
CA CYS A 55 1.13 3.06 -5.17
C CYS A 55 1.89 2.10 -6.11
N GLY A 56 3.21 2.23 -6.23
CA GLY A 56 3.97 1.47 -7.21
C GLY A 56 3.34 1.61 -8.60
N ARG A 57 3.03 0.49 -9.24
CA ARG A 57 2.31 0.45 -10.53
C ARG A 57 0.80 0.65 -10.41
N ALA A 58 0.25 0.78 -9.21
CA ALA A 58 -1.17 0.93 -8.91
C ALA A 58 -2.11 -0.11 -9.59
N SER A 59 -1.59 -1.28 -9.96
CA SER A 59 -2.30 -2.26 -10.81
C SER A 59 -3.61 -2.74 -10.19
N LEU A 60 -3.69 -2.85 -8.87
CA LEU A 60 -4.90 -3.23 -8.16
C LEU A 60 -5.92 -2.08 -8.21
N THR A 61 -5.53 -0.88 -7.80
CA THR A 61 -6.45 0.26 -7.66
C THR A 61 -6.90 0.76 -9.03
N LEU A 62 -6.02 0.73 -10.04
CA LEU A 62 -6.40 0.99 -11.43
C LEU A 62 -7.48 0.02 -11.94
N SER A 63 -7.44 -1.23 -11.49
CA SER A 63 -8.51 -2.19 -11.84
C SER A 63 -9.88 -1.87 -11.22
N LEU A 64 -9.92 -0.98 -10.21
CA LEU A 64 -11.12 -0.48 -9.54
C LEU A 64 -11.54 0.91 -10.03
N ALA A 65 -10.72 1.57 -10.85
CA ALA A 65 -10.99 2.91 -11.35
C ALA A 65 -12.39 3.08 -11.98
N PRO A 66 -12.93 2.10 -12.75
CA PRO A 66 -14.29 2.20 -13.29
C PRO A 66 -15.41 2.19 -12.22
N GLU A 67 -15.10 1.85 -10.99
CA GLU A 67 -16.07 1.67 -9.89
C GLU A 67 -16.07 2.88 -8.92
N ILE A 68 -15.24 3.91 -9.17
CA ILE A 68 -15.02 5.06 -8.28
C ILE A 68 -14.99 6.38 -9.06
N THR A 69 -15.17 7.50 -8.36
CA THR A 69 -15.09 8.85 -8.96
C THR A 69 -13.67 9.20 -9.41
N SER A 70 -12.69 9.03 -8.53
CA SER A 70 -11.29 9.39 -8.83
C SER A 70 -10.29 8.59 -8.01
N LEU A 71 -9.12 8.38 -8.60
CA LEU A 71 -7.95 7.79 -7.98
C LEU A 71 -6.78 8.77 -8.02
N VAL A 72 -6.15 8.99 -6.88
CA VAL A 72 -4.82 9.60 -6.79
C VAL A 72 -3.86 8.55 -6.23
N GLY A 73 -2.74 8.31 -6.92
CA GLY A 73 -1.66 7.45 -6.44
C GLY A 73 -0.40 8.27 -6.19
N VAL A 74 0.27 8.02 -5.08
CA VAL A 74 1.56 8.65 -4.80
C VAL A 74 2.62 7.60 -4.48
N ASP A 75 3.82 7.82 -4.97
CA ASP A 75 4.99 7.01 -4.67
C ASP A 75 6.23 7.90 -4.62
N ILE A 76 7.27 7.46 -3.90
CA ILE A 76 8.53 8.18 -3.85
C ILE A 76 9.41 7.91 -5.08
N SER A 77 9.14 6.82 -5.82
CA SER A 77 9.84 6.42 -7.04
C SER A 77 9.20 7.07 -8.26
N ASP A 78 9.97 7.84 -9.02
CA ASP A 78 9.54 8.42 -10.28
C ASP A 78 9.24 7.34 -11.34
N VAL A 79 10.03 6.25 -11.36
CA VAL A 79 9.81 5.09 -12.24
C VAL A 79 8.46 4.43 -11.96
N ALA A 80 8.09 4.27 -10.69
CA ALA A 80 6.79 3.69 -10.31
C ALA A 80 5.63 4.59 -10.78
N VAL A 81 5.73 5.89 -10.52
CA VAL A 81 4.74 6.91 -10.93
C VAL A 81 4.61 6.95 -12.45
N GLN A 82 5.72 6.91 -13.19
CA GLN A 82 5.71 6.86 -14.65
C GLN A 82 5.00 5.60 -15.15
N GLN A 83 5.36 4.42 -14.63
CA GLN A 83 4.74 3.15 -15.04
C GLN A 83 3.25 3.10 -14.75
N ALA A 84 2.79 3.63 -13.60
CA ALA A 84 1.38 3.73 -13.27
C ALA A 84 0.63 4.68 -14.24
N SER A 85 1.24 5.82 -14.55
CA SER A 85 0.68 6.82 -15.48
C SER A 85 0.58 6.28 -16.91
N GLU A 86 1.62 5.58 -17.38
CA GLU A 86 1.64 4.93 -18.70
C GLU A 86 0.57 3.85 -18.79
N PHE A 87 0.46 3.00 -17.76
CA PHE A 87 -0.58 1.97 -17.72
C PHE A 87 -2.00 2.56 -17.76
N ALA A 88 -2.26 3.62 -16.98
CA ALA A 88 -3.55 4.30 -17.00
C ALA A 88 -3.88 4.87 -18.39
N ARG A 89 -2.92 5.50 -19.05
CA ARG A 89 -3.05 6.05 -20.40
C ARG A 89 -3.33 4.96 -21.45
N GLU A 90 -2.57 3.86 -21.41
CA GLU A 90 -2.72 2.74 -22.35
C GLU A 90 -4.09 2.05 -22.25
N HIS A 91 -4.64 2.03 -21.03
CA HIS A 91 -5.95 1.41 -20.75
C HIS A 91 -7.11 2.41 -20.74
N HIS A 92 -6.87 3.68 -21.18
CA HIS A 92 -7.87 4.74 -21.24
C HIS A 92 -8.56 5.02 -19.90
N ILE A 93 -7.83 4.89 -18.79
CA ILE A 93 -8.33 5.20 -17.44
C ILE A 93 -8.11 6.70 -17.20
N LEU A 94 -9.19 7.49 -17.31
CA LEU A 94 -9.13 8.95 -17.29
C LEU A 94 -9.31 9.57 -15.90
N ASN A 95 -9.78 8.81 -14.93
CA ASN A 95 -10.05 9.24 -13.56
C ASN A 95 -8.95 8.85 -12.56
N ALA A 96 -7.74 8.57 -13.05
CA ALA A 96 -6.58 8.26 -12.23
C ALA A 96 -5.44 9.25 -12.52
N THR A 97 -4.80 9.75 -11.44
CA THR A 97 -3.62 10.62 -11.51
C THR A 97 -2.55 10.12 -10.56
N PHE A 98 -1.28 10.34 -10.93
CA PHE A 98 -0.15 9.87 -10.14
C PHE A 98 0.87 10.98 -9.93
N ALA A 99 1.47 11.03 -8.73
CA ALA A 99 2.45 12.04 -8.37
C ALA A 99 3.59 11.45 -7.52
N ILE A 100 4.76 12.06 -7.64
CA ILE A 100 5.89 11.77 -6.75
C ILE A 100 5.67 12.52 -5.45
N ASP A 101 5.56 11.78 -4.32
CA ASP A 101 5.38 12.38 -3.00
C ASP A 101 5.90 11.45 -1.91
N ASP A 102 6.27 12.02 -0.75
CA ASP A 102 6.73 11.29 0.42
C ASP A 102 5.56 10.99 1.36
N CYS A 103 5.20 9.71 1.51
CA CYS A 103 4.09 9.26 2.36
C CYS A 103 4.31 9.52 3.87
N THR A 104 5.48 10.00 4.29
CA THR A 104 5.73 10.44 5.67
C THR A 104 5.39 11.91 5.88
N LYS A 105 5.26 12.68 4.80
CA LYS A 105 4.93 14.12 4.80
C LYS A 105 4.36 14.54 3.46
N LEU A 106 3.13 14.13 3.18
CA LEU A 106 2.47 14.43 1.92
C LEU A 106 2.28 15.95 1.70
N ALA A 107 2.62 16.39 0.51
CA ALA A 107 2.35 17.76 0.05
C ALA A 107 0.87 17.95 -0.31
N LEU A 108 0.13 16.88 -0.57
CA LEU A 108 -1.31 16.90 -0.86
C LEU A 108 -2.11 17.54 0.28
N THR A 109 -3.05 18.40 -0.09
CA THR A 109 -4.00 19.06 0.83
C THR A 109 -5.43 18.55 0.65
N GLU A 110 -5.74 17.99 -0.50
CA GLU A 110 -7.02 17.36 -0.80
C GLU A 110 -7.34 16.21 0.18
N LYS A 111 -8.64 15.96 0.40
CA LYS A 111 -9.13 14.90 1.28
C LYS A 111 -9.93 13.87 0.48
N PHE A 112 -9.88 12.63 0.95
CA PHE A 112 -10.41 11.47 0.26
C PHE A 112 -11.41 10.70 1.13
N ASP A 113 -12.36 10.04 0.48
CA ASP A 113 -13.32 9.16 1.15
C ASP A 113 -12.63 7.88 1.62
N PHE A 114 -11.64 7.41 0.84
CA PHE A 114 -10.88 6.22 1.14
C PHE A 114 -9.38 6.42 0.86
N VAL A 115 -8.55 6.09 1.86
CA VAL A 115 -7.08 6.15 1.75
C VAL A 115 -6.53 4.76 2.04
N TRP A 116 -5.61 4.26 1.21
CA TRP A 116 -5.09 2.94 1.45
C TRP A 116 -3.63 2.78 1.04
N SER A 117 -3.02 1.67 1.50
CA SER A 117 -1.70 1.24 1.06
C SER A 117 -1.58 -0.27 1.13
N GLN A 118 -0.77 -0.83 0.23
CA GLN A 118 -0.47 -2.25 0.18
C GLN A 118 1.03 -2.50 0.39
N GLY A 119 1.39 -3.08 1.54
CA GLY A 119 2.78 -3.43 1.78
C GLY A 119 3.70 -2.20 1.87
N LEU A 120 3.27 -1.16 2.59
CA LEU A 120 4.01 0.09 2.74
C LEU A 120 4.51 0.28 4.18
N LEU A 121 3.64 0.12 5.16
CA LEU A 121 3.88 0.48 6.55
C LEU A 121 5.06 -0.27 7.18
N GLU A 122 5.31 -1.49 6.76
CA GLU A 122 6.37 -2.37 7.26
C GLU A 122 7.79 -1.90 6.95
N HIS A 123 7.94 -0.97 6.02
CA HIS A 123 9.25 -0.45 5.59
C HIS A 123 9.72 0.75 6.41
N PHE A 124 8.90 1.24 7.35
CA PHE A 124 9.23 2.42 8.16
C PHE A 124 9.65 2.06 9.59
N GLU A 125 10.67 2.74 10.09
CA GLU A 125 11.09 2.65 11.49
C GLU A 125 10.00 3.16 12.44
N ASP A 126 9.37 4.29 12.08
CA ASP A 126 8.19 4.81 12.77
C ASP A 126 6.93 4.68 11.88
N PRO A 127 6.19 3.58 12.02
CA PRO A 127 4.98 3.35 11.25
C PRO A 127 3.84 4.31 11.62
N ILE A 128 3.91 4.97 12.80
CA ILE A 128 2.87 5.89 13.26
C ILE A 128 2.83 7.14 12.38
N VAL A 129 3.97 7.62 11.90
CA VAL A 129 4.05 8.79 11.01
C VAL A 129 3.25 8.52 9.73
N VAL A 130 3.48 7.36 9.09
CA VAL A 130 2.77 6.97 7.87
C VAL A 130 1.27 6.75 8.13
N ALA A 131 0.93 6.10 9.24
CA ALA A 131 -0.47 5.89 9.62
C ALA A 131 -1.21 7.23 9.88
N ARG A 132 -0.52 8.22 10.47
CA ARG A 132 -1.06 9.58 10.65
C ARG A 132 -1.31 10.29 9.33
N GLU A 133 -0.43 10.14 8.33
CA GLU A 133 -0.64 10.71 7.01
C GLU A 133 -1.85 10.09 6.31
N HIS A 134 -2.04 8.76 6.39
CA HIS A 134 -3.27 8.13 5.90
C HIS A 134 -4.52 8.74 6.54
N TYR A 135 -4.51 8.90 7.86
CA TYR A 135 -5.65 9.48 8.59
C TYR A 135 -5.85 10.96 8.27
N ARG A 136 -4.77 11.73 8.16
CA ARG A 136 -4.81 13.16 7.82
C ARG A 136 -5.50 13.41 6.48
N MET A 137 -5.33 12.49 5.54
CA MET A 137 -5.89 12.62 4.18
C MET A 137 -7.38 12.23 4.10
N LEU A 138 -7.98 11.73 5.18
CA LEU A 138 -9.39 11.36 5.19
C LEU A 138 -10.31 12.60 5.27
N LYS A 139 -11.42 12.54 4.54
CA LYS A 139 -12.61 13.35 4.80
C LYS A 139 -13.26 12.92 6.13
N PRO A 140 -14.06 13.78 6.79
CA PRO A 140 -14.98 13.34 7.83
C PRO A 140 -15.85 12.17 7.33
N GLY A 141 -15.96 11.10 8.12
CA GLY A 141 -16.65 9.86 7.72
C GLY A 141 -15.80 8.89 6.89
N GLY A 142 -14.62 9.29 6.43
CA GLY A 142 -13.73 8.48 5.58
C GLY A 142 -13.03 7.35 6.35
N THR A 143 -12.46 6.42 5.58
CA THR A 143 -11.75 5.24 6.11
C THR A 143 -10.38 5.10 5.48
N ALA A 144 -9.35 4.85 6.30
CA ALA A 144 -8.05 4.40 5.80
C ALA A 144 -7.85 2.91 6.05
N LEU A 145 -7.22 2.23 5.10
CA LEU A 145 -6.93 0.80 5.14
C LEU A 145 -5.47 0.54 4.79
N LEU A 146 -4.69 0.06 5.75
CA LEU A 146 -3.28 -0.25 5.59
C LEU A 146 -3.09 -1.76 5.68
N SER A 147 -2.52 -2.38 4.64
CA SER A 147 -2.23 -3.82 4.64
C SER A 147 -0.75 -4.08 4.82
N VAL A 148 -0.41 -5.03 5.68
CA VAL A 148 0.96 -5.45 5.96
C VAL A 148 1.08 -6.98 6.04
N PRO A 149 2.26 -7.54 5.81
CA PRO A 149 2.52 -8.96 6.05
C PRO A 149 2.33 -9.32 7.52
N TYR A 150 1.60 -10.41 7.75
CA TYR A 150 1.38 -10.92 9.10
C TYR A 150 2.59 -11.71 9.60
N ARG A 151 3.03 -11.44 10.83
CA ARG A 151 4.22 -12.02 11.44
C ARG A 151 4.24 -13.56 11.45
N TYR A 152 3.09 -14.19 11.63
CA TYR A 152 2.96 -15.66 11.70
C TYR A 152 2.38 -16.24 10.41
N SER A 153 2.94 -15.85 9.25
CA SER A 153 2.49 -16.26 7.93
C SER A 153 3.58 -16.97 7.15
N TYR A 154 3.18 -17.67 6.07
CA TYR A 154 4.14 -18.25 5.14
C TYR A 154 5.03 -17.17 4.49
N HIS A 155 4.54 -15.95 4.31
CA HIS A 155 5.32 -14.84 3.77
C HIS A 155 6.52 -14.51 4.68
N THR A 156 6.31 -14.49 6.00
CA THR A 156 7.40 -14.30 6.97
C THR A 156 8.38 -15.48 6.94
N LEU A 157 7.86 -16.70 6.86
CA LEU A 157 8.71 -17.90 6.75
C LEU A 157 9.54 -17.85 5.45
N TRP A 158 8.92 -17.52 4.34
CA TRP A 158 9.59 -17.35 3.04
C TRP A 158 10.66 -16.27 3.09
N TYR A 159 10.36 -15.12 3.67
CA TYR A 159 11.33 -14.05 3.89
C TYR A 159 12.54 -14.52 4.68
N LEU A 160 12.33 -15.23 5.81
CA LEU A 160 13.41 -15.73 6.65
C LEU A 160 14.28 -16.77 5.92
N LEU A 161 13.68 -17.63 5.11
CA LEU A 161 14.39 -18.66 4.33
C LEU A 161 15.18 -18.04 3.15
N THR A 162 14.70 -16.98 2.55
CA THR A 162 15.32 -16.36 1.36
C THR A 162 16.18 -15.14 1.66
N ARG A 163 16.24 -14.69 2.93
CA ARG A 163 17.04 -13.57 3.40
C ARG A 163 18.57 -13.73 3.24
N PRO A 164 19.19 -14.95 3.25
CA PRO A 164 20.63 -15.07 3.10
C PRO A 164 21.14 -14.34 1.85
N LYS A 165 22.31 -13.65 1.97
CA LYS A 165 22.91 -12.83 0.91
C LYS A 165 23.01 -13.53 -0.45
N MET A 166 23.23 -14.86 -0.43
CA MET A 166 23.32 -15.70 -1.62
C MET A 166 22.00 -15.77 -2.41
N LEU A 167 20.85 -15.67 -1.74
CA LEU A 167 19.51 -15.76 -2.32
C LEU A 167 18.91 -14.38 -2.63
N ARG A 168 19.45 -13.30 -2.08
CA ARG A 168 19.02 -11.91 -2.41
C ARG A 168 19.17 -11.57 -3.90
N ARG A 169 20.06 -12.24 -4.62
CA ARG A 169 20.21 -12.08 -6.06
C ARG A 169 18.95 -12.51 -6.83
N PHE A 170 18.23 -13.47 -6.29
CA PHE A 170 17.02 -14.02 -6.91
C PHE A 170 15.73 -13.37 -6.40
N TRP A 171 15.79 -12.72 -5.22
CA TRP A 171 14.64 -12.08 -4.61
C TRP A 171 15.07 -10.79 -3.90
N PRO A 172 14.75 -9.62 -4.47
CA PRO A 172 15.13 -8.34 -3.90
C PRO A 172 14.24 -8.01 -2.70
N TRP A 173 14.63 -8.50 -1.52
CA TRP A 173 13.98 -8.11 -0.28
C TRP A 173 14.52 -6.77 0.20
N THR A 174 13.62 -5.84 0.47
CA THR A 174 13.90 -4.66 1.30
C THR A 174 13.81 -5.03 2.79
N GLU A 175 14.41 -4.23 3.64
CA GLU A 175 14.20 -4.36 5.07
C GLU A 175 12.74 -4.10 5.41
N GLN A 176 12.13 -5.02 6.16
CA GLN A 176 10.72 -4.92 6.53
C GLN A 176 10.48 -5.46 7.94
N ARG A 177 9.49 -4.90 8.59
CA ARG A 177 8.98 -5.34 9.90
C ARG A 177 7.78 -6.23 9.70
N PHE A 178 7.61 -7.22 10.57
CA PHE A 178 6.42 -8.06 10.57
C PHE A 178 5.57 -7.77 11.78
N PHE A 179 4.32 -7.42 11.56
CA PHE A 179 3.38 -7.07 12.61
C PHE A 179 2.53 -8.26 13.04
N ASN A 180 2.32 -8.40 14.35
CA ASN A 180 1.17 -9.16 14.86
C ASN A 180 -0.02 -8.21 15.10
N GLY A 181 -1.21 -8.79 15.36
CA GLY A 181 -2.43 -8.00 15.51
C GLY A 181 -2.36 -6.95 16.63
N ARG A 182 -1.71 -7.25 17.74
CA ARG A 182 -1.57 -6.33 18.88
C ARG A 182 -0.66 -5.15 18.53
N GLN A 183 0.48 -5.42 17.88
CA GLN A 183 1.43 -4.39 17.46
C GLN A 183 0.81 -3.45 16.43
N LEU A 184 0.10 -4.00 15.44
CA LEU A 184 -0.54 -3.19 14.41
C LEU A 184 -1.71 -2.37 14.98
N LEU A 185 -2.50 -2.95 15.89
CA LEU A 185 -3.55 -2.22 16.59
C LEU A 185 -2.98 -1.08 17.45
N ALA A 186 -1.85 -1.29 18.12
CA ALA A 186 -1.18 -0.23 18.89
C ALA A 186 -0.81 0.96 18.00
N VAL A 187 -0.24 0.73 16.81
CA VAL A 187 0.02 1.80 15.83
C VAL A 187 -1.27 2.56 15.50
N GLY A 188 -2.37 1.87 15.24
CA GLY A 188 -3.64 2.52 14.92
C GLY A 188 -4.20 3.34 16.08
N LYS A 189 -4.08 2.85 17.31
CA LYS A 189 -4.57 3.54 18.52
C LYS A 189 -3.80 4.83 18.85
N GLU A 190 -2.56 4.95 18.41
CA GLU A 190 -1.79 6.21 18.48
C GLU A 190 -2.31 7.28 17.50
N VAL A 191 -3.15 6.89 16.53
CA VAL A 191 -3.71 7.78 15.50
C VAL A 191 -5.18 8.11 15.80
N THR A 192 -5.99 7.10 16.12
CA THR A 192 -7.42 7.27 16.38
C THR A 192 -7.95 6.19 17.32
N PRO A 193 -8.91 6.52 18.23
CA PRO A 193 -9.59 5.50 19.03
C PRO A 193 -10.44 4.54 18.18
N TYR A 194 -10.79 4.92 16.94
CA TYR A 194 -11.60 4.12 16.01
C TYR A 194 -10.75 3.20 15.11
N ALA A 195 -9.58 2.77 15.60
CA ALA A 195 -8.72 1.81 14.92
C ALA A 195 -9.16 0.38 15.20
N ARG A 196 -9.16 -0.47 14.17
CA ARG A 196 -9.35 -1.91 14.29
C ARG A 196 -8.40 -2.68 13.37
N VAL A 197 -8.24 -3.96 13.69
CA VAL A 197 -7.38 -4.87 12.91
C VAL A 197 -8.19 -6.09 12.51
N PHE A 198 -8.03 -6.56 11.27
CA PHE A 198 -8.62 -7.80 10.79
C PHE A 198 -7.72 -8.52 9.80
N PHE A 199 -7.99 -9.80 9.54
CA PHE A 199 -7.19 -10.64 8.67
C PHE A 199 -7.87 -10.84 7.32
N LEU A 200 -7.04 -10.94 6.28
CA LEU A 200 -7.51 -11.44 4.99
C LEU A 200 -7.61 -12.97 5.07
N HIS A 201 -8.82 -13.49 4.87
CA HIS A 201 -9.04 -14.92 4.74
C HIS A 201 -8.98 -15.37 3.27
N PRO A 202 -8.48 -16.58 3.03
CA PRO A 202 -8.01 -17.62 3.97
C PRO A 202 -6.63 -17.31 4.55
N LEU A 203 -6.39 -17.77 5.76
CA LEU A 203 -5.17 -17.64 6.57
C LEU A 203 -3.82 -17.81 5.81
N PRO A 204 -3.69 -18.66 4.76
CA PRO A 204 -2.41 -18.83 4.06
C PRO A 204 -1.88 -17.56 3.39
N LEU A 205 -2.75 -16.57 3.11
CA LEU A 205 -2.32 -15.33 2.42
C LEU A 205 -1.50 -14.41 3.32
N GLY A 206 -1.59 -14.58 4.64
CA GLY A 206 -0.67 -13.95 5.57
C GLY A 206 -0.68 -12.43 5.59
N ILE A 207 -1.82 -11.81 5.29
CA ILE A 207 -2.01 -10.36 5.31
C ILE A 207 -2.92 -9.97 6.45
N ILE A 208 -2.55 -8.89 7.13
CA ILE A 208 -3.32 -8.26 8.19
C ILE A 208 -3.58 -6.80 7.81
N PHE A 209 -4.78 -6.33 8.09
CA PHE A 209 -5.20 -4.97 7.81
C PHE A 209 -5.35 -4.15 9.09
N LEU A 210 -4.86 -2.91 9.05
CA LEU A 210 -5.22 -1.85 9.96
C LEU A 210 -6.25 -0.96 9.30
N GLU A 211 -7.42 -0.83 9.92
CA GLU A 211 -8.45 0.11 9.52
C GLU A 211 -8.47 1.28 10.51
N LEU A 212 -8.45 2.50 9.97
CA LEU A 212 -8.59 3.75 10.72
C LEU A 212 -9.84 4.46 10.21
N ARG A 213 -10.78 4.79 11.09
CA ARG A 213 -11.99 5.54 10.72
C ARG A 213 -11.92 6.96 11.26
N ARG A 214 -12.28 7.92 10.43
CA ARG A 214 -12.51 9.29 10.85
C ARG A 214 -14.00 9.52 11.10
N PRO A 215 -14.40 9.99 12.30
CA PRO A 215 -15.80 10.33 12.57
C PRO A 215 -16.34 11.40 11.61
N VAL A 216 -17.66 11.43 11.44
CA VAL A 216 -18.32 12.47 10.64
C VAL A 216 -18.28 13.84 11.33
N THR A 217 -18.23 13.81 12.68
CA THR A 217 -18.22 15.01 13.53
C THR A 217 -16.88 15.13 14.24
N GLU A 218 -15.88 15.63 13.53
CA GLU A 218 -14.64 16.17 14.10
C GLU A 218 -14.36 17.54 13.52
#